data_968ac88a1e5de25561870432aa6c7c95
#
_entry.id   968ac88a1e5de25561870432aa6c7c95
#
_cell.length_a   1.000
_cell.length_b   1.000
_cell.length_c   1.000
_cell.angle_alpha   90.00
_cell.angle_beta   90.00
_cell.angle_gamma   90.00
#
_symmetry.space_group_name_H-M   'P 1'
#
loop_
_entity.id
_entity.type
_entity.pdbx_description
1 polymer ?
#
loop_
_entity_poly.entity_id
_entity_poly.type
_entity_poly.pdbx_seq_one_letter_code
_entity_poly.pdbx_strand_id
1 'polypeptide(L)'
;RQMCIRDSDRGALGNTTINSGVKLDNHIQIAHNVVIGENTVMAAYCGIAGSSVIGKNCVFGGDVCVVGHVEVCDSVMITARTLVTKSISKPGSYSSGTTPLMDTKSWRKNAVRFTQLDTIAKKLNKIINMD
;
A
#
# COMPACT_ATOMS: atom_id res chain seq x y z
N ARG A 1 10.27 -10.32 18.32
CA ARG A 1 11.55 -10.66 17.77
C ARG A 1 11.44 -11.23 16.36
N GLN A 2 12.33 -10.82 15.51
CA GLN A 2 12.25 -11.23 14.12
C GLN A 2 13.01 -12.51 13.84
N MET A 3 12.31 -13.46 13.33
CA MET A 3 12.85 -14.73 12.87
C MET A 3 12.77 -14.81 11.37
N CYS A 4 12.78 -13.72 10.72
CA CYS A 4 12.26 -13.66 9.38
C CYS A 4 13.34 -13.53 8.33
N ILE A 5 12.99 -13.97 7.17
CA ILE A 5 13.71 -13.64 5.95
C ILE A 5 13.19 -12.29 5.49
N ARG A 6 14.06 -11.33 5.45
CA ARG A 6 13.78 -10.02 4.87
C ARG A 6 15.01 -9.60 4.10
N ASP A 7 14.78 -9.00 2.97
CA ASP A 7 15.84 -8.51 2.12
C ASP A 7 15.84 -6.99 2.11
N SER A 8 17.01 -6.42 2.31
CA SER A 8 17.21 -4.97 2.24
C SER A 8 18.36 -4.69 1.30
N ASP A 9 18.10 -3.92 0.27
CA ASP A 9 19.05 -3.61 -0.75
C ASP A 9 19.85 -2.36 -0.44
N ARG A 10 21.08 -2.33 -0.93
CA ARG A 10 21.91 -1.15 -0.88
C ARG A 10 21.94 -0.48 -2.25
N GLY A 11 21.54 0.78 -2.32
CA GLY A 11 21.55 1.53 -3.57
C GLY A 11 22.92 2.01 -3.98
N ALA A 12 23.05 2.36 -5.24
CA ALA A 12 24.31 2.88 -5.80
C ALA A 12 24.64 4.29 -5.31
N LEU A 13 23.62 5.11 -5.05
CA LEU A 13 23.77 6.52 -4.64
C LEU A 13 23.39 6.78 -3.19
N GLY A 14 23.12 5.75 -2.43
CA GLY A 14 22.74 5.88 -1.03
C GLY A 14 22.43 4.54 -0.42
N ASN A 15 22.09 4.55 0.86
CA ASN A 15 21.83 3.35 1.63
C ASN A 15 20.36 3.26 2.01
N THR A 16 19.88 2.05 2.14
CA THR A 16 18.62 1.78 2.81
C THR A 16 18.81 2.00 4.31
N THR A 17 17.95 2.80 4.91
CA THR A 17 18.00 3.17 6.32
C THR A 17 16.76 2.69 7.04
N ILE A 18 16.95 1.87 8.05
CA ILE A 18 15.88 1.40 8.92
C ILE A 18 16.16 1.95 10.31
N ASN A 19 15.31 2.86 10.77
CA ASN A 19 15.52 3.58 12.01
C ASN A 19 15.13 2.74 13.24
N SER A 20 15.35 3.30 14.44
CA SER A 20 15.14 2.61 15.70
C SER A 20 13.69 2.21 15.92
N GLY A 21 13.49 1.06 16.55
CA GLY A 21 12.16 0.60 16.93
C GLY A 21 11.31 0.04 15.79
N VAL A 22 11.84 -0.02 14.59
CA VAL A 22 11.13 -0.62 13.45
C VAL A 22 10.99 -2.11 13.66
N LYS A 23 9.79 -2.63 13.42
CA LYS A 23 9.49 -4.06 13.53
C LYS A 23 9.01 -4.58 12.20
N LEU A 24 9.77 -5.48 11.61
CA LEU A 24 9.47 -6.09 10.33
C LEU A 24 9.23 -7.58 10.52
N ASP A 25 8.06 -8.04 10.10
CA ASP A 25 7.72 -9.45 10.17
C ASP A 25 8.42 -10.23 9.02
N ASN A 26 8.00 -11.44 8.76
CA ASN A 26 8.64 -12.34 7.80
C ASN A 26 8.46 -11.90 6.36
N HIS A 27 9.45 -12.23 5.52
CA HIS A 27 9.37 -12.08 4.06
C HIS A 27 9.07 -10.65 3.61
N ILE A 28 9.71 -9.68 4.23
CA ILE A 28 9.58 -8.28 3.82
C ILE A 28 10.73 -7.91 2.91
N GLN A 29 10.42 -7.29 1.78
CA GLN A 29 11.42 -6.79 0.83
C GLN A 29 11.53 -5.28 0.96
N ILE A 30 12.72 -4.81 1.31
CA ILE A 30 13.05 -3.39 1.36
C ILE A 30 14.11 -3.12 0.30
N ALA A 31 13.76 -2.35 -0.72
CA ALA A 31 14.64 -2.08 -1.84
C ALA A 31 15.68 -0.99 -1.51
N HIS A 32 16.48 -0.65 -2.49
CA HIS A 32 17.56 0.33 -2.35
C HIS A 32 17.03 1.74 -2.02
N ASN A 33 17.81 2.49 -1.26
CA ASN A 33 17.52 3.90 -0.94
C ASN A 33 16.19 4.14 -0.23
N VAL A 34 15.63 3.13 0.43
CA VAL A 34 14.42 3.25 1.22
C VAL A 34 14.77 3.77 2.61
N VAL A 35 13.94 4.65 3.14
CA VAL A 35 14.05 5.10 4.53
C VAL A 35 12.78 4.69 5.27
N ILE A 36 12.93 4.02 6.40
CA ILE A 36 11.81 3.66 7.27
C ILE A 36 11.98 4.38 8.60
N GLY A 37 11.01 5.21 8.95
CA GLY A 37 11.03 6.02 10.16
C GLY A 37 10.86 5.20 11.43
N GLU A 38 11.20 5.81 12.56
CA GLU A 38 11.19 5.17 13.86
C GLU A 38 9.83 4.55 14.20
N ASN A 39 9.87 3.40 14.86
CA ASN A 39 8.71 2.70 15.40
C ASN A 39 7.66 2.27 14.39
N THR A 40 7.98 2.28 13.12
CA THR A 40 7.08 1.75 12.07
C THR A 40 7.06 0.23 12.14
N VAL A 41 5.88 -0.33 11.98
CA VAL A 41 5.64 -1.78 12.06
C VAL A 41 5.08 -2.26 10.73
N MET A 42 5.63 -3.34 10.20
CA MET A 42 5.15 -3.95 8.97
C MET A 42 4.87 -5.42 9.19
N ALA A 43 3.66 -5.86 8.85
CA ALA A 43 3.31 -7.27 8.86
C ALA A 43 3.97 -7.99 7.68
N ALA A 44 3.83 -9.31 7.65
CA ALA A 44 4.53 -10.14 6.68
C ALA A 44 4.21 -9.81 5.22
N TYR A 45 5.18 -10.07 4.36
CA TYR A 45 5.08 -9.96 2.91
C TYR A 45 4.91 -8.53 2.37
N CYS A 46 5.23 -7.52 3.16
CA CYS A 46 5.27 -6.15 2.63
C CYS A 46 6.45 -5.97 1.67
N GLY A 47 6.27 -5.12 0.67
CA GLY A 47 7.31 -4.75 -0.28
C GLY A 47 7.39 -3.25 -0.43
N ILE A 48 8.58 -2.70 -0.23
CA ILE A 48 8.83 -1.26 -0.36
C ILE A 48 9.82 -1.05 -1.51
N ALA A 49 9.35 -0.45 -2.58
CA ALA A 49 10.18 -0.23 -3.76
C ALA A 49 11.17 0.92 -3.55
N GLY A 50 12.16 0.96 -4.42
CA GLY A 50 13.33 1.84 -4.24
C GLY A 50 13.02 3.32 -4.08
N SER A 51 13.83 3.97 -3.28
CA SER A 51 13.78 5.42 -3.03
C SER A 51 12.49 5.92 -2.39
N SER A 52 11.70 5.04 -1.78
CA SER A 52 10.52 5.44 -1.02
C SER A 52 10.89 5.78 0.41
N VAL A 53 10.17 6.72 1.00
CA VAL A 53 10.38 7.17 2.37
C VAL A 53 9.12 6.89 3.17
N ILE A 54 9.26 6.09 4.22
CA ILE A 54 8.17 5.78 5.13
C ILE A 54 8.41 6.54 6.43
N GLY A 55 7.42 7.25 6.90
CA GLY A 55 7.51 8.05 8.13
C GLY A 55 7.55 7.21 9.40
N LYS A 56 7.44 7.92 10.52
CA LYS A 56 7.47 7.34 11.86
C LYS A 56 6.09 6.83 12.27
N ASN A 57 6.08 5.82 13.13
CA ASN A 57 4.86 5.32 13.74
C ASN A 57 3.78 4.86 12.74
N CYS A 58 4.21 4.38 11.59
CA CYS A 58 3.31 3.81 10.59
C CYS A 58 3.03 2.35 10.93
N VAL A 59 1.88 1.87 10.49
CA VAL A 59 1.48 0.47 10.66
C VAL A 59 1.03 -0.07 9.30
N PHE A 60 1.73 -1.08 8.82
CA PHE A 60 1.41 -1.70 7.53
C PHE A 60 0.85 -3.08 7.77
N GLY A 61 -0.35 -3.33 7.28
CA GLY A 61 -0.94 -4.66 7.24
C GLY A 61 -0.16 -5.60 6.33
N GLY A 62 -0.51 -6.86 6.34
CA GLY A 62 0.18 -7.86 5.53
C GLY A 62 0.07 -7.60 4.04
N ASP A 63 1.14 -7.92 3.32
CA ASP A 63 1.16 -7.88 1.85
C ASP A 63 0.86 -6.49 1.27
N VAL A 64 1.26 -5.44 1.98
CA VAL A 64 1.20 -4.07 1.47
C VAL A 64 2.39 -3.82 0.56
N CYS A 65 2.14 -3.25 -0.61
CA CYS A 65 3.19 -2.88 -1.54
C CYS A 65 3.22 -1.36 -1.73
N VAL A 66 4.42 -0.79 -1.73
CA VAL A 66 4.62 0.64 -1.96
C VAL A 66 5.46 0.80 -3.22
N VAL A 67 4.97 1.57 -4.18
CA VAL A 67 5.73 1.84 -5.42
C VAL A 67 6.92 2.75 -5.12
N GLY A 68 7.86 2.81 -6.05
CA GLY A 68 9.06 3.60 -5.88
C GLY A 68 8.82 5.11 -5.83
N HIS A 69 9.73 5.81 -5.15
CA HIS A 69 9.76 7.28 -5.11
C HIS A 69 8.52 7.94 -4.50
N VAL A 70 7.86 7.28 -3.57
CA VAL A 70 6.75 7.88 -2.83
C VAL A 70 7.17 8.18 -1.40
N GLU A 71 6.48 9.13 -0.78
CA GLU A 71 6.67 9.47 0.62
C GLU A 71 5.37 9.23 1.38
N VAL A 72 5.47 8.47 2.46
CA VAL A 72 4.37 8.23 3.39
C VAL A 72 4.69 8.99 4.68
N CYS A 73 3.81 9.90 5.06
CA CYS A 73 4.03 10.72 6.25
C CYS A 73 3.91 9.89 7.53
N ASP A 74 4.18 10.52 8.67
CA ASP A 74 4.10 9.87 9.96
C ASP A 74 2.66 9.45 10.32
N SER A 75 2.54 8.42 11.14
CA SER A 75 1.26 7.99 11.74
C SER A 75 0.21 7.57 10.71
N VAL A 76 0.63 6.86 9.68
CA VAL A 76 -0.25 6.31 8.65
C VAL A 76 -0.46 4.83 8.93
N MET A 77 -1.71 4.39 8.86
CA MET A 77 -2.06 2.97 8.88
C MET A 77 -2.47 2.55 7.47
N ILE A 78 -1.92 1.46 6.98
CA ILE A 78 -2.26 0.93 5.66
C ILE A 78 -2.79 -0.48 5.85
N THR A 79 -4.01 -0.70 5.37
CA THR A 79 -4.66 -2.01 5.52
C THR A 79 -4.04 -3.06 4.61
N ALA A 80 -4.25 -4.33 4.95
CA ALA A 80 -3.63 -5.45 4.25
C ALA A 80 -3.93 -5.43 2.74
N ARG A 81 -2.94 -5.83 1.96
CA ARG A 81 -2.99 -5.96 0.51
C ARG A 81 -3.25 -4.66 -0.24
N THR A 82 -2.97 -3.54 0.38
CA THR A 82 -3.07 -2.24 -0.28
C THR A 82 -1.85 -2.02 -1.17
N LEU A 83 -2.07 -1.49 -2.36
CA LEU A 83 -1.02 -0.98 -3.22
C LEU A 83 -0.98 0.55 -3.10
N VAL A 84 0.10 1.06 -2.53
CA VAL A 84 0.32 2.50 -2.37
C VAL A 84 0.98 3.02 -3.64
N THR A 85 0.22 3.75 -4.45
CA THR A 85 0.67 4.23 -5.77
C THR A 85 1.06 5.71 -5.79
N LYS A 86 0.83 6.41 -4.69
CA LYS A 86 1.14 7.85 -4.59
C LYS A 86 1.49 8.20 -3.15
N SER A 87 2.16 9.32 -2.99
CA SER A 87 2.55 9.83 -1.68
C SER A 87 1.32 10.11 -0.80
N ILE A 88 1.49 9.88 0.51
CA ILE A 88 0.45 10.13 1.51
C ILE A 88 0.96 11.24 2.41
N SER A 89 0.27 12.37 2.40
CA SER A 89 0.69 13.58 3.12
C SER A 89 -0.07 13.87 4.41
N LYS A 90 -1.10 13.09 4.72
CA LYS A 90 -1.90 13.25 5.93
C LYS A 90 -1.96 11.96 6.72
N PRO A 91 -1.78 12.00 8.05
CA PRO A 91 -2.01 10.82 8.88
C PRO A 91 -3.42 10.28 8.72
N GLY A 92 -3.58 8.99 8.90
CA GLY A 92 -4.88 8.35 8.79
C GLY A 92 -4.77 6.91 8.33
N SER A 93 -5.89 6.32 8.02
CA SER A 93 -5.97 4.94 7.53
C SER A 93 -6.30 4.93 6.04
N TYR A 94 -5.55 4.13 5.29
CA TYR A 94 -5.66 4.08 3.83
C TYR A 94 -5.81 2.65 3.36
N SER A 95 -6.58 2.48 2.30
CA SER A 95 -6.87 1.18 1.71
C SER A 95 -6.98 1.28 0.20
N SER A 96 -6.69 0.20 -0.49
CA SER A 96 -6.90 0.12 -1.93
C SER A 96 -7.09 -1.33 -2.39
N GLY A 97 -7.45 -1.47 -3.63
CA GLY A 97 -7.19 -2.66 -4.44
C GLY A 97 -8.19 -3.78 -4.39
N THR A 98 -9.05 -3.88 -3.42
CA THR A 98 -9.93 -5.03 -3.37
C THR A 98 -11.39 -4.67 -3.15
N THR A 99 -12.26 -5.47 -3.77
CA THR A 99 -13.69 -5.44 -3.47
C THR A 99 -13.91 -6.07 -2.09
N PRO A 100 -15.02 -5.75 -1.42
CA PRO A 100 -15.40 -6.43 -0.19
C PRO A 100 -15.51 -7.94 -0.40
N LEU A 101 -15.27 -8.70 0.66
CA LEU A 101 -15.46 -10.15 0.63
C LEU A 101 -16.94 -10.46 0.41
N MET A 102 -17.20 -11.29 -0.58
CA MET A 102 -18.58 -11.72 -0.88
C MET A 102 -18.54 -13.14 -1.44
N ASP A 103 -19.69 -13.77 -1.56
CA ASP A 103 -19.74 -15.09 -2.18
C ASP A 103 -19.29 -15.00 -3.64
N THR A 104 -18.80 -16.13 -4.17
CA THR A 104 -18.19 -16.15 -5.50
C THR A 104 -19.13 -15.74 -6.62
N LYS A 105 -20.38 -16.13 -6.53
CA LYS A 105 -21.38 -15.78 -7.54
C LYS A 105 -21.60 -14.27 -7.63
N SER A 106 -21.76 -13.63 -6.47
CA SER A 106 -21.91 -12.17 -6.38
C SER A 106 -20.64 -11.47 -6.84
N TRP A 107 -19.48 -12.00 -6.44
CA TRP A 107 -18.20 -11.42 -6.83
C TRP A 107 -18.03 -11.43 -8.37
N ARG A 108 -18.32 -12.54 -9.01
CA ARG A 108 -18.21 -12.63 -10.47
C ARG A 108 -19.14 -11.64 -11.18
N LYS A 109 -20.36 -11.52 -10.70
CA LYS A 109 -21.33 -10.56 -11.25
C LYS A 109 -20.79 -9.13 -11.14
N ASN A 110 -20.30 -8.76 -9.97
CA ASN A 110 -19.78 -7.42 -9.73
C ASN A 110 -18.48 -7.16 -10.50
N ALA A 111 -17.62 -8.16 -10.66
CA ALA A 111 -16.40 -8.03 -11.44
C ALA A 111 -16.71 -7.66 -12.90
N VAL A 112 -17.70 -8.31 -13.51
CA VAL A 112 -18.14 -7.97 -14.86
C VAL A 112 -18.70 -6.55 -14.91
N ARG A 113 -19.53 -6.18 -13.95
CA ARG A 113 -20.10 -4.83 -13.88
C ARG A 113 -19.05 -3.75 -13.70
N PHE A 114 -17.99 -4.06 -12.95
CA PHE A 114 -16.88 -3.12 -12.80
C PHE A 114 -16.26 -2.74 -14.15
N THR A 115 -16.12 -3.71 -15.06
CA THR A 115 -15.60 -3.43 -16.41
C THR A 115 -16.53 -2.52 -17.22
N GLN A 116 -17.77 -2.40 -16.83
CA GLN A 116 -18.79 -1.60 -17.51
C GLN A 116 -19.10 -0.28 -16.77
N LEU A 117 -18.40 -0.01 -15.69
CA LEU A 117 -18.70 1.11 -14.80
C LEU A 117 -18.72 2.44 -15.53
N ASP A 118 -17.74 2.70 -16.40
CA ASP A 118 -17.67 3.95 -17.13
C ASP A 118 -18.88 4.13 -18.06
N THR A 119 -19.27 3.07 -18.76
CA THR A 119 -20.45 3.07 -19.62
C THR A 119 -21.72 3.35 -18.82
N ILE A 120 -21.85 2.71 -17.65
CA ILE A 120 -23.00 2.91 -16.76
C ILE A 120 -23.03 4.37 -16.27
N ALA A 121 -21.90 4.91 -15.85
CA ALA A 121 -21.79 6.29 -15.38
C ALA A 121 -22.19 7.29 -16.48
N LYS A 122 -21.73 7.08 -17.70
CA LYS A 122 -22.08 7.93 -18.84
C LYS A 122 -23.57 7.92 -19.14
N LYS A 123 -24.19 6.73 -19.11
CA LYS A 123 -25.64 6.60 -19.31
C LYS A 123 -26.42 7.30 -18.22
N LEU A 124 -26.00 7.17 -16.97
CA LEU A 124 -26.65 7.83 -15.84
C LEU A 124 -26.56 9.34 -15.94
N ASN A 125 -25.38 9.87 -16.26
CA ASN A 125 -25.17 11.31 -16.44
C ASN A 125 -26.05 11.86 -17.55
N LYS A 126 -26.21 11.11 -18.64
CA LYS A 126 -27.06 11.48 -19.75
C LYS A 126 -28.54 11.61 -19.33
N ILE A 127 -29.02 10.65 -18.51
CA ILE A 127 -30.37 10.69 -17.97
C ILE A 127 -30.55 11.88 -17.03
N ILE A 128 -29.60 12.13 -16.15
CA ILE A 128 -29.65 13.25 -15.19
C ILE A 128 -29.70 14.60 -15.91
N ASN A 129 -29.02 14.72 -17.03
CA ASN A 129 -28.89 15.98 -17.79
C ASN A 129 -29.95 16.12 -18.88
N MET A 130 -30.97 15.28 -18.89
CA MET A 130 -32.04 15.37 -19.92
C MET A 130 -33.10 16.42 -19.64
N ASP A 131 -33.12 17.02 -18.46
CA ASP A 131 -34.09 18.06 -18.09
C ASP A 131 -33.67 19.46 -18.55
#